data_df1585e71f64275053bf299931607ea9
#
_entry.id   df1585e71f64275053bf299931607ea9
#
_cell.length_a   1.000
_cell.length_b   1.000
_cell.length_c   1.000
_cell.angle_alpha   90.00
_cell.angle_beta   90.00
_cell.angle_gamma   90.00
#
_symmetry.space_group_name_H-M   'P 1'
#
loop_
_entity.id
_entity.type
_entity.pdbx_description
1 polymer ?
#
loop_
_entity_poly.entity_id
_entity_poly.type
_entity_poly.pdbx_seq_one_letter_code
_entity_poly.pdbx_strand_id
1 'polypeptide(L)'
;SADGTRFQTTAEAVLTPEVLYADAPAEALEGGADGNVVAGAVNILTACPVAVTGCSNPAAFSGGSDAEDDEALRERILASYRRLPNGANAAWYETTAMSHTGVAAAKAVGRARGIGTVDVYIAAENGTPEEELMEEVREDLAAKREIAVDVQVKAPTEKTVDVTVELDVGDGDFDAVKTEAEQMLLGFFSGRLLGLPVRLAELGDKLYHLEGVENYR
;
A
#
# COMPACT_ATOMS: atom_id res chain seq x y z
N SER A 1 12.99 15.14 4.87
CA SER A 1 13.00 15.24 3.42
C SER A 1 12.95 16.69 2.96
N ALA A 2 13.08 16.93 1.65
CA ALA A 2 12.95 18.27 1.06
C ALA A 2 11.54 18.85 1.24
N ASP A 3 10.53 18.01 1.30
CA ASP A 3 9.10 18.35 1.47
C ASP A 3 8.71 18.65 2.92
N GLY A 4 9.68 18.65 3.84
CA GLY A 4 9.46 18.95 5.25
C GLY A 4 9.11 17.75 6.13
N THR A 5 8.82 16.58 5.57
CA THR A 5 8.54 15.37 6.34
C THR A 5 9.77 14.95 7.13
N ARG A 6 9.59 14.70 8.42
CA ARG A 6 10.67 14.38 9.35
C ARG A 6 10.66 12.89 9.66
N PHE A 7 11.86 12.33 9.75
CA PHE A 7 12.10 10.93 10.10
C PHE A 7 13.03 10.86 11.31
N GLN A 8 12.87 9.83 12.11
CA GLN A 8 13.76 9.50 13.21
C GLN A 8 14.26 8.07 13.07
N THR A 9 15.50 7.82 13.49
CA THR A 9 16.00 6.46 13.61
C THR A 9 15.35 5.77 14.80
N THR A 10 14.93 4.52 14.62
CA THR A 10 14.27 3.73 15.67
C THR A 10 15.24 2.83 16.43
N ALA A 11 16.48 2.73 15.97
CA ALA A 11 17.53 1.96 16.62
C ALA A 11 18.85 2.75 16.63
N GLU A 12 19.71 2.39 17.57
CA GLU A 12 21.06 2.94 17.68
C GLU A 12 21.95 2.40 16.54
N ALA A 13 22.70 3.28 15.90
CA ALA A 13 23.72 2.91 14.93
C ALA A 13 25.05 3.58 15.31
N VAL A 14 26.13 2.83 15.23
CA VAL A 14 27.46 3.27 15.69
C VAL A 14 28.37 3.48 14.49
N LEU A 15 28.94 4.69 14.38
CA LEU A 15 30.02 5.00 13.45
C LEU A 15 31.36 4.86 14.16
N THR A 16 32.32 4.24 13.50
CA THR A 16 33.69 4.10 13.99
C THR A 16 34.67 4.79 13.02
N PRO A 17 35.91 5.12 13.43
CA PRO A 17 36.89 5.70 12.53
C PRO A 17 37.20 4.85 11.28
N GLU A 18 36.90 3.56 11.34
CA GLU A 18 37.11 2.60 10.24
C GLU A 18 35.85 2.40 9.39
N VAL A 19 34.65 2.65 9.96
CA VAL A 19 33.36 2.49 9.28
C VAL A 19 32.64 3.84 9.29
N LEU A 20 32.70 4.54 8.16
CA LEU A 20 32.22 5.90 8.00
C LEU A 20 30.72 6.00 7.69
N TYR A 21 30.01 4.87 7.57
CA TYR A 21 28.56 4.83 7.38
C TYR A 21 27.96 3.70 8.22
N ALA A 22 26.72 3.88 8.62
CA ALA A 22 25.95 2.87 9.34
C ALA A 22 24.47 2.98 8.92
N ASP A 23 23.83 1.85 8.72
CA ASP A 23 22.41 1.78 8.44
C ASP A 23 21.64 1.71 9.75
N ALA A 24 20.56 2.46 9.83
CA ALA A 24 19.62 2.43 10.95
C ALA A 24 18.18 2.37 10.42
N PRO A 25 17.31 1.55 11.00
CA PRO A 25 15.90 1.62 10.70
C PRO A 25 15.36 2.99 11.10
N ALA A 26 14.45 3.53 10.31
CA ALA A 26 13.86 4.84 10.54
C ALA A 26 12.36 4.83 10.24
N GLU A 27 11.64 5.69 10.93
CA GLU A 27 10.21 5.90 10.76
C GLU A 27 9.89 7.39 10.63
N ALA A 28 8.77 7.73 10.00
CA ALA A 28 8.28 9.10 9.97
C ALA A 28 7.82 9.52 11.38
N LEU A 29 8.09 10.78 11.76
CA LEU A 29 7.62 11.32 13.05
C LEU A 29 6.11 11.51 13.11
N GLU A 30 5.50 11.74 11.97
CA GLU A 30 4.04 11.90 11.83
C GLU A 30 3.52 10.83 10.88
N GLY A 31 2.41 10.18 11.24
CA GLY A 31 1.74 9.24 10.37
C GLY A 31 1.08 9.97 9.21
N GLY A 32 0.93 9.29 8.07
CA GLY A 32 0.31 9.86 6.88
C GLY A 32 0.97 9.38 5.60
N ALA A 33 0.31 9.62 4.48
CA ALA A 33 0.82 9.31 3.15
C ALA A 33 2.12 10.07 2.82
N ASP A 34 2.34 11.24 3.42
CA ASP A 34 3.55 12.05 3.29
C ASP A 34 4.81 11.35 3.81
N GLY A 35 4.65 10.30 4.62
CA GLY A 35 5.74 9.42 5.03
C GLY A 35 6.29 8.53 3.92
N ASN A 36 5.57 8.37 2.82
CA ASN A 36 5.99 7.59 1.66
C ASN A 36 6.91 8.44 0.77
N VAL A 37 8.19 8.27 0.90
CA VAL A 37 9.17 9.05 0.14
C VAL A 37 10.06 8.13 -0.70
N VAL A 38 10.45 8.61 -1.87
CA VAL A 38 11.34 7.88 -2.78
C VAL A 38 12.75 7.74 -2.21
N ALA A 39 13.52 6.81 -2.74
CA ALA A 39 14.93 6.66 -2.39
C ALA A 39 15.70 7.98 -2.61
N GLY A 40 16.56 8.34 -1.66
CA GLY A 40 17.36 9.57 -1.68
C GLY A 40 16.63 10.85 -1.25
N ALA A 41 15.33 10.81 -0.98
CA ALA A 41 14.56 12.00 -0.57
C ALA A 41 14.90 12.48 0.86
N VAL A 42 15.32 11.57 1.73
CA VAL A 42 15.73 11.88 3.11
C VAL A 42 17.23 12.18 3.10
N ASN A 43 17.59 13.44 2.91
CA ASN A 43 18.98 13.89 2.74
C ASN A 43 19.36 15.12 3.58
N ILE A 44 18.46 15.58 4.45
CA ILE A 44 18.66 16.75 5.31
C ILE A 44 18.69 16.30 6.77
N LEU A 45 19.79 16.58 7.45
CA LEU A 45 19.93 16.36 8.90
C LEU A 45 19.38 17.58 9.66
N THR A 46 18.46 17.36 10.59
CA THR A 46 17.89 18.41 11.46
C THR A 46 18.38 18.33 12.89
N ALA A 47 18.65 17.11 13.37
CA ALA A 47 19.22 16.88 14.69
C ALA A 47 20.11 15.63 14.63
N CYS A 48 21.42 15.80 14.81
CA CYS A 48 22.38 14.70 14.76
C CYS A 48 23.61 15.04 15.60
N PRO A 49 24.40 14.05 16.03
CA PRO A 49 25.71 14.28 16.61
C PRO A 49 26.64 15.04 15.64
N VAL A 50 27.54 15.88 16.17
CA VAL A 50 28.43 16.74 15.38
C VAL A 50 29.29 15.98 14.36
N ALA A 51 29.56 14.70 14.62
CA ALA A 51 30.35 13.85 13.73
C ALA A 51 29.60 13.35 12.49
N VAL A 52 28.25 13.44 12.47
CA VAL A 52 27.43 12.97 11.34
C VAL A 52 27.26 14.09 10.34
N THR A 53 27.74 13.88 9.13
CA THR A 53 27.79 14.92 8.07
C THR A 53 26.72 14.76 7.00
N GLY A 54 26.04 13.62 6.92
CA GLY A 54 25.01 13.37 5.92
C GLY A 54 24.14 12.16 6.25
N CYS A 55 23.01 12.07 5.60
CA CYS A 55 22.13 10.92 5.63
C CYS A 55 21.52 10.71 4.24
N SER A 56 21.07 9.50 3.96
CA SER A 56 20.27 9.19 2.78
C SER A 56 19.48 7.91 3.04
N ASN A 57 18.28 7.81 2.48
CA ASN A 57 17.54 6.56 2.43
C ASN A 57 17.85 5.83 1.11
N PRO A 58 18.49 4.65 1.16
CA PRO A 58 18.86 3.90 -0.05
C PRO A 58 17.64 3.29 -0.77
N ALA A 59 16.55 3.07 -0.05
CA ALA A 59 15.28 2.57 -0.57
C ALA A 59 14.13 3.55 -0.25
N ALA A 60 13.04 3.45 -0.99
CA ALA A 60 11.84 4.21 -0.69
C ALA A 60 11.26 3.82 0.67
N PHE A 61 10.74 4.79 1.41
CA PHE A 61 9.86 4.52 2.55
C PHE A 61 8.43 4.34 2.06
N SER A 62 7.73 3.36 2.62
CA SER A 62 6.36 3.01 2.27
C SER A 62 5.58 2.59 3.52
N GLY A 63 4.27 2.45 3.38
CA GLY A 63 3.40 2.03 4.50
C GLY A 63 2.74 3.20 5.23
N GLY A 64 3.03 4.44 4.84
CA GLY A 64 2.28 5.61 5.30
C GLY A 64 0.90 5.65 4.66
N SER A 65 -0.13 5.92 5.45
CA SER A 65 -1.50 6.15 4.99
C SER A 65 -2.15 7.23 5.83
N ASP A 66 -2.99 8.03 5.20
CA ASP A 66 -3.74 9.04 5.90
C ASP A 66 -4.81 8.43 6.79
N ALA A 67 -5.28 9.20 7.77
CA ALA A 67 -6.40 8.80 8.58
C ALA A 67 -7.63 8.53 7.71
N GLU A 68 -8.32 7.43 8.00
CA GLU A 68 -9.57 7.09 7.33
C GLU A 68 -10.59 8.21 7.56
N ASP A 69 -11.23 8.66 6.51
CA ASP A 69 -12.31 9.63 6.62
C ASP A 69 -13.61 9.01 7.15
N ASP A 70 -14.54 9.86 7.57
CA ASP A 70 -15.79 9.43 8.20
C ASP A 70 -16.66 8.57 7.27
N GLU A 71 -16.59 8.78 5.96
CA GLU A 71 -17.39 8.00 5.01
C GLU A 71 -16.77 6.63 4.78
N ALA A 72 -15.46 6.53 4.62
CA ALA A 72 -14.73 5.27 4.52
C ALA A 72 -14.91 4.45 5.82
N LEU A 73 -14.83 5.09 6.99
CA LEU A 73 -15.11 4.46 8.28
C LEU A 73 -16.55 3.93 8.34
N ARG A 74 -17.53 4.70 7.88
CA ARG A 74 -18.94 4.29 7.83
C ARG A 74 -19.13 3.09 6.92
N GLU A 75 -18.54 3.11 5.72
CA GLU A 75 -18.59 1.98 4.79
C GLU A 75 -17.94 0.72 5.37
N ARG A 76 -16.80 0.84 6.02
CA ARG A 76 -16.12 -0.27 6.68
C ARG A 76 -16.95 -0.84 7.83
N ILE A 77 -17.58 0.00 8.64
CA ILE A 77 -18.51 -0.44 9.70
C ILE A 77 -19.71 -1.18 9.10
N LEU A 78 -20.33 -0.64 8.06
CA LEU A 78 -21.46 -1.30 7.39
C LEU A 78 -21.05 -2.62 6.75
N ALA A 79 -19.87 -2.68 6.15
CA ALA A 79 -19.32 -3.91 5.58
C ALA A 79 -19.08 -4.99 6.65
N SER A 80 -18.60 -4.60 7.84
CA SER A 80 -18.37 -5.52 8.96
C SER A 80 -19.67 -6.17 9.44
N TYR A 81 -20.78 -5.45 9.45
CA TYR A 81 -22.09 -6.03 9.78
C TYR A 81 -22.66 -6.93 8.68
N ARG A 82 -22.33 -6.68 7.42
CA ARG A 82 -22.82 -7.48 6.29
C ARG A 82 -22.04 -8.79 6.11
N ARG A 83 -20.79 -8.82 6.53
CA ARG A 83 -19.85 -9.92 6.28
C ARG A 83 -19.13 -10.31 7.56
N LEU A 84 -19.89 -10.81 8.54
CA LEU A 84 -19.32 -11.26 9.82
C LEU A 84 -18.40 -12.48 9.59
N PRO A 85 -17.10 -12.40 9.97
CA PRO A 85 -16.21 -13.55 9.94
C PRO A 85 -16.67 -14.59 10.96
N ASN A 86 -16.79 -15.85 10.56
CA ASN A 86 -17.24 -16.94 11.44
C ASN A 86 -16.37 -18.20 11.41
N GLY A 87 -15.13 -18.08 10.94
CA GLY A 87 -14.18 -19.19 10.86
C GLY A 87 -14.33 -20.11 9.66
N ALA A 88 -15.50 -20.12 9.02
CA ALA A 88 -15.79 -21.01 7.89
C ALA A 88 -16.17 -20.29 6.59
N ASN A 89 -16.21 -18.97 6.59
CA ASN A 89 -16.59 -18.17 5.43
C ASN A 89 -15.42 -17.40 4.81
N ALA A 90 -15.58 -16.96 3.56
CA ALA A 90 -14.56 -16.18 2.86
C ALA A 90 -14.12 -14.93 3.63
N ALA A 91 -15.06 -14.26 4.32
CA ALA A 91 -14.76 -13.06 5.10
C ALA A 91 -13.75 -13.33 6.23
N TRP A 92 -13.80 -14.50 6.85
CA TRP A 92 -12.85 -14.85 7.89
C TRP A 92 -11.43 -15.03 7.32
N TYR A 93 -11.27 -15.74 6.21
CA TYR A 93 -9.99 -15.90 5.54
C TYR A 93 -9.43 -14.57 5.05
N GLU A 94 -10.27 -13.74 4.43
CA GLU A 94 -9.89 -12.40 3.96
C GLU A 94 -9.45 -11.50 5.13
N THR A 95 -10.22 -11.45 6.24
CA THR A 95 -9.89 -10.63 7.41
C THR A 95 -8.63 -11.11 8.11
N THR A 96 -8.45 -12.43 8.23
CA THR A 96 -7.24 -13.00 8.84
C THR A 96 -6.01 -12.67 8.00
N ALA A 97 -6.08 -12.81 6.67
CA ALA A 97 -4.97 -12.45 5.79
C ALA A 97 -4.66 -10.95 5.85
N MET A 98 -5.68 -10.08 5.87
CA MET A 98 -5.52 -8.62 5.97
C MET A 98 -5.02 -8.15 7.34
N SER A 99 -4.98 -9.00 8.37
CA SER A 99 -4.38 -8.63 9.66
C SER A 99 -2.85 -8.62 9.64
N HIS A 100 -2.23 -9.17 8.59
CA HIS A 100 -0.78 -9.15 8.43
C HIS A 100 -0.32 -7.82 7.81
N THR A 101 0.73 -7.25 8.39
CA THR A 101 1.34 -6.01 7.89
C THR A 101 1.90 -6.26 6.48
N GLY A 102 1.56 -5.38 5.53
CA GLY A 102 1.98 -5.50 4.12
C GLY A 102 0.92 -6.12 3.20
N VAL A 103 -0.15 -6.70 3.74
CA VAL A 103 -1.30 -7.14 2.94
C VAL A 103 -2.26 -5.96 2.74
N ALA A 104 -2.32 -5.45 1.51
CA ALA A 104 -3.21 -4.36 1.13
C ALA A 104 -4.63 -4.83 0.78
N ALA A 105 -4.76 -6.04 0.23
CA ALA A 105 -6.04 -6.66 -0.06
C ALA A 105 -5.93 -8.19 -0.01
N ALA A 106 -7.04 -8.83 0.33
CA ALA A 106 -7.17 -10.28 0.31
C ALA A 106 -8.50 -10.72 -0.31
N LYS A 107 -8.49 -11.84 -1.04
CA LYS A 107 -9.68 -12.43 -1.66
C LYS A 107 -9.67 -13.93 -1.49
N ALA A 108 -10.67 -14.47 -0.78
CA ALA A 108 -10.84 -15.90 -0.59
C ALA A 108 -11.82 -16.49 -1.60
N VAL A 109 -11.40 -17.56 -2.28
CA VAL A 109 -12.19 -18.29 -3.26
C VAL A 109 -12.40 -19.72 -2.75
N GLY A 110 -13.60 -19.99 -2.27
CA GLY A 110 -13.96 -21.34 -1.83
C GLY A 110 -14.15 -22.28 -3.01
N ARG A 111 -13.74 -23.54 -2.83
CA ARG A 111 -13.85 -24.62 -3.83
C ARG A 111 -13.05 -24.39 -5.11
N ALA A 112 -12.03 -23.55 -5.08
CA ALA A 112 -11.22 -23.23 -6.27
C ALA A 112 -10.55 -24.48 -6.88
N ARG A 113 -10.20 -25.47 -6.05
CA ARG A 113 -9.56 -26.73 -6.45
C ARG A 113 -10.47 -27.95 -6.19
N GLY A 114 -11.75 -27.74 -5.82
CA GLY A 114 -12.71 -28.77 -5.47
C GLY A 114 -13.28 -28.64 -4.06
N ILE A 115 -14.09 -29.59 -3.64
CA ILE A 115 -14.75 -29.58 -2.31
C ILE A 115 -13.68 -29.61 -1.21
N GLY A 116 -13.86 -28.78 -0.16
CA GLY A 116 -12.93 -28.72 0.97
C GLY A 116 -11.67 -27.87 0.70
N THR A 117 -11.64 -27.08 -0.37
CA THR A 117 -10.49 -26.25 -0.70
C THR A 117 -10.84 -24.76 -0.66
N VAL A 118 -9.87 -23.93 -0.21
CA VAL A 118 -9.94 -22.47 -0.23
C VAL A 118 -8.62 -21.92 -0.76
N ASP A 119 -8.69 -21.10 -1.79
CA ASP A 119 -7.56 -20.34 -2.27
C ASP A 119 -7.69 -18.89 -1.79
N VAL A 120 -6.70 -18.41 -1.09
CA VAL A 120 -6.63 -17.03 -0.58
C VAL A 120 -5.61 -16.26 -1.40
N TYR A 121 -6.10 -15.34 -2.22
CA TYR A 121 -5.24 -14.43 -2.96
C TYR A 121 -4.95 -13.21 -2.09
N ILE A 122 -3.69 -12.84 -1.96
CA ILE A 122 -3.26 -11.63 -1.25
C ILE A 122 -2.48 -10.73 -2.17
N ALA A 123 -2.65 -9.43 -2.02
CA ALA A 123 -1.89 -8.42 -2.74
C ALA A 123 -1.23 -7.45 -1.74
N ALA A 124 0.00 -7.05 -2.03
CA ALA A 124 0.66 -5.94 -1.36
C ALA A 124 0.24 -4.61 -2.02
N GLU A 125 0.57 -3.47 -1.41
CA GLU A 125 0.21 -2.15 -1.96
C GLU A 125 0.76 -1.96 -3.39
N ASN A 126 1.96 -2.44 -3.65
CA ASN A 126 2.63 -2.39 -4.95
C ASN A 126 2.24 -3.52 -5.92
N GLY A 127 1.23 -4.34 -5.60
CA GLY A 127 0.74 -5.45 -6.42
C GLY A 127 1.12 -6.83 -5.88
N THR A 128 2.15 -7.47 -6.43
CA THR A 128 2.56 -8.82 -6.03
C THR A 128 3.25 -8.80 -4.66
N PRO A 129 2.77 -9.61 -3.67
CA PRO A 129 3.42 -9.73 -2.37
C PRO A 129 4.73 -10.49 -2.46
N GLU A 130 5.66 -10.19 -1.55
CA GLU A 130 6.91 -10.95 -1.39
C GLU A 130 6.62 -12.37 -0.85
N GLU A 131 7.50 -13.32 -1.18
CA GLU A 131 7.31 -14.73 -0.78
C GLU A 131 7.31 -14.90 0.75
N GLU A 132 8.09 -14.09 1.47
CA GLU A 132 8.14 -14.10 2.93
C GLU A 132 6.78 -13.74 3.55
N LEU A 133 6.12 -12.71 3.04
CA LEU A 133 4.77 -12.32 3.45
C LEU A 133 3.74 -13.42 3.14
N MET A 134 3.86 -14.04 1.96
CA MET A 134 2.96 -15.14 1.58
C MET A 134 3.14 -16.35 2.51
N GLU A 135 4.38 -16.67 2.91
CA GLU A 135 4.64 -17.76 3.84
C GLU A 135 4.08 -17.47 5.23
N GLU A 136 4.28 -16.25 5.76
CA GLU A 136 3.71 -15.82 7.04
C GLU A 136 2.19 -15.97 7.08
N VAL A 137 1.49 -15.49 6.05
CA VAL A 137 0.03 -15.62 5.93
C VAL A 137 -0.38 -17.09 5.79
N ARG A 138 0.40 -17.90 5.06
CA ARG A 138 0.14 -19.33 4.86
C ARG A 138 0.23 -20.11 6.18
N GLU A 139 1.26 -19.87 6.97
CA GLU A 139 1.45 -20.52 8.27
C GLU A 139 0.33 -20.14 9.24
N ASP A 140 -0.04 -18.86 9.31
CA ASP A 140 -1.10 -18.37 10.18
C ASP A 140 -2.46 -18.97 9.82
N LEU A 141 -2.82 -18.97 8.54
CA LEU A 141 -4.06 -19.58 8.05
C LEU A 141 -4.05 -21.10 8.25
N ALA A 142 -2.91 -21.78 8.05
CA ALA A 142 -2.79 -23.22 8.28
C ALA A 142 -3.01 -23.60 9.76
N ALA A 143 -2.55 -22.75 10.67
CA ALA A 143 -2.72 -22.96 12.12
C ALA A 143 -4.18 -22.74 12.58
N LYS A 144 -4.92 -21.86 11.92
CA LYS A 144 -6.25 -21.41 12.34
C LYS A 144 -7.41 -21.99 11.54
N ARG A 145 -7.15 -22.62 10.36
CA ARG A 145 -8.18 -23.18 9.49
C ARG A 145 -8.92 -24.37 10.12
N GLU A 146 -10.09 -24.68 9.61
CA GLU A 146 -10.82 -25.90 9.95
C GLU A 146 -10.04 -27.14 9.50
N ILE A 147 -10.18 -28.24 10.26
CA ILE A 147 -9.45 -29.48 10.06
C ILE A 147 -9.63 -30.07 8.65
N ALA A 148 -10.84 -29.95 8.09
CA ALA A 148 -11.21 -30.54 6.78
C ALA A 148 -10.99 -29.63 5.58
N VAL A 149 -10.39 -28.43 5.79
CA VAL A 149 -10.19 -27.46 4.70
C VAL A 149 -8.73 -27.41 4.30
N ASP A 150 -8.46 -27.56 3.01
CA ASP A 150 -7.15 -27.35 2.40
C ASP A 150 -7.07 -25.90 1.90
N VAL A 151 -6.17 -25.11 2.52
CA VAL A 151 -5.98 -23.68 2.23
C VAL A 151 -4.67 -23.48 1.47
N GLN A 152 -4.72 -22.70 0.41
CA GLN A 152 -3.54 -22.20 -0.29
C GLN A 152 -3.53 -20.69 -0.34
N VAL A 153 -2.39 -20.07 -0.03
CA VAL A 153 -2.15 -18.65 -0.24
C VAL A 153 -1.46 -18.47 -1.58
N LYS A 154 -1.96 -17.52 -2.37
CA LYS A 154 -1.51 -17.28 -3.75
C LYS A 154 -1.33 -15.80 -4.02
N ALA A 155 -0.32 -15.49 -4.84
CA ALA A 155 -0.21 -14.17 -5.45
C ALA A 155 -1.28 -13.99 -6.53
N PRO A 156 -1.78 -12.79 -6.78
CA PRO A 156 -2.68 -12.49 -7.88
C PRO A 156 -1.93 -12.56 -9.23
N THR A 157 -2.68 -12.76 -10.30
CA THR A 157 -2.16 -12.54 -11.64
C THR A 157 -2.27 -11.06 -12.00
N GLU A 158 -1.15 -10.42 -12.24
CA GLU A 158 -1.13 -9.02 -12.67
C GLU A 158 -1.70 -8.87 -14.09
N LYS A 159 -2.47 -7.81 -14.27
CA LYS A 159 -2.99 -7.41 -15.56
C LYS A 159 -2.60 -5.97 -15.84
N THR A 160 -1.75 -5.78 -16.83
CA THR A 160 -1.38 -4.44 -17.30
C THR A 160 -2.59 -3.74 -17.92
N VAL A 161 -2.76 -2.48 -17.56
CA VAL A 161 -3.80 -1.60 -18.11
C VAL A 161 -3.11 -0.37 -18.68
N ASP A 162 -3.28 -0.13 -19.98
CA ASP A 162 -2.81 1.07 -20.64
C ASP A 162 -3.88 2.16 -20.50
N VAL A 163 -3.50 3.30 -19.94
CA VAL A 163 -4.38 4.44 -19.74
C VAL A 163 -3.85 5.63 -20.54
N THR A 164 -4.69 6.20 -21.38
CA THR A 164 -4.41 7.42 -22.12
C THR A 164 -5.45 8.45 -21.71
N VAL A 165 -5.01 9.62 -21.28
CA VAL A 165 -5.87 10.72 -20.84
C VAL A 165 -5.45 12.00 -21.54
N GLU A 166 -6.41 12.73 -22.07
CA GLU A 166 -6.25 14.11 -22.54
C GLU A 166 -6.82 15.02 -21.45
N LEU A 167 -5.98 15.92 -20.93
CA LEU A 167 -6.36 16.89 -19.88
C LEU A 167 -6.47 18.29 -20.48
N ASP A 168 -7.55 18.99 -20.14
CA ASP A 168 -7.74 20.42 -20.37
C ASP A 168 -7.55 21.14 -19.04
N VAL A 169 -6.53 21.99 -18.98
CA VAL A 169 -6.04 22.63 -17.73
C VAL A 169 -6.28 24.14 -17.73
N GLY A 170 -6.92 24.68 -18.76
CA GLY A 170 -7.15 26.11 -18.89
C GLY A 170 -5.86 26.93 -18.81
N ASP A 171 -5.83 27.94 -17.95
CA ASP A 171 -4.67 28.82 -17.73
C ASP A 171 -3.66 28.26 -16.70
N GLY A 172 -3.83 27.01 -16.23
CA GLY A 172 -2.99 26.38 -15.20
C GLY A 172 -1.64 25.88 -15.71
N ASP A 173 -0.79 25.48 -14.78
CA ASP A 173 0.49 24.81 -15.08
C ASP A 173 0.25 23.34 -15.49
N PHE A 174 0.27 23.09 -16.79
CA PHE A 174 0.03 21.76 -17.35
C PHE A 174 1.00 20.70 -16.83
N ASP A 175 2.29 21.03 -16.64
CA ASP A 175 3.28 20.05 -16.21
C ASP A 175 3.07 19.63 -14.74
N ALA A 176 2.64 20.55 -13.89
CA ALA A 176 2.27 20.26 -12.51
C ALA A 176 1.04 19.35 -12.44
N VAL A 177 -0.05 19.73 -13.12
CA VAL A 177 -1.29 18.93 -13.14
C VAL A 177 -1.09 17.58 -13.78
N LYS A 178 -0.28 17.48 -14.84
CA LYS A 178 0.10 16.20 -15.45
C LYS A 178 0.80 15.29 -14.45
N THR A 179 1.77 15.82 -13.69
CA THR A 179 2.50 15.03 -12.68
C THR A 179 1.57 14.52 -11.58
N GLU A 180 0.66 15.36 -11.12
CA GLU A 180 -0.35 14.98 -10.12
C GLU A 180 -1.31 13.92 -10.65
N ALA A 181 -1.77 14.05 -11.89
CA ALA A 181 -2.62 13.07 -12.56
C ALA A 181 -1.90 11.71 -12.72
N GLU A 182 -0.63 11.70 -13.11
CA GLU A 182 0.18 10.49 -13.21
C GLU A 182 0.33 9.81 -11.84
N GLN A 183 0.61 10.56 -10.77
CA GLN A 183 0.72 10.03 -9.42
C GLN A 183 -0.62 9.48 -8.91
N MET A 184 -1.71 10.19 -9.14
CA MET A 184 -3.04 9.74 -8.78
C MET A 184 -3.40 8.44 -9.49
N LEU A 185 -3.11 8.33 -10.79
CA LEU A 185 -3.35 7.11 -11.57
C LEU A 185 -2.50 5.93 -11.06
N LEU A 186 -1.22 6.14 -10.79
CA LEU A 186 -0.34 5.12 -10.23
C LEU A 186 -0.83 4.66 -8.85
N GLY A 187 -1.28 5.57 -8.00
CA GLY A 187 -1.86 5.23 -6.69
C GLY A 187 -3.20 4.49 -6.80
N PHE A 188 -4.01 4.81 -7.81
CA PHE A 188 -5.27 4.12 -8.06
C PHE A 188 -5.06 2.66 -8.45
N PHE A 189 -4.09 2.37 -9.31
CA PHE A 189 -3.74 0.99 -9.73
C PHE A 189 -2.83 0.29 -8.72
N SER A 190 -3.29 0.18 -7.48
CA SER A 190 -2.60 -0.53 -6.40
C SER A 190 -3.16 -1.93 -6.17
N GLY A 191 -2.49 -2.69 -5.31
CA GLY A 191 -2.95 -4.02 -4.90
C GLY A 191 -4.34 -4.04 -4.26
N ARG A 192 -4.85 -2.90 -3.81
CA ARG A 192 -6.21 -2.73 -3.27
C ARG A 192 -7.30 -3.03 -4.30
N LEU A 193 -6.98 -3.00 -5.59
CA LEU A 193 -7.91 -3.38 -6.66
C LEU A 193 -8.06 -4.90 -6.83
N LEU A 194 -7.48 -5.72 -5.98
CA LEU A 194 -7.54 -7.18 -6.07
C LEU A 194 -8.97 -7.69 -6.24
N GLY A 195 -9.25 -8.25 -7.41
CA GLY A 195 -10.57 -8.82 -7.75
C GLY A 195 -11.69 -7.80 -7.93
N LEU A 196 -11.36 -6.50 -7.99
CA LEU A 196 -12.31 -5.42 -8.25
C LEU A 196 -12.26 -5.01 -9.74
N PRO A 197 -13.40 -4.61 -10.32
CA PRO A 197 -13.42 -4.08 -11.67
C PRO A 197 -12.90 -2.63 -11.68
N VAL A 198 -12.08 -2.29 -12.65
CA VAL A 198 -11.72 -0.90 -12.93
C VAL A 198 -12.90 -0.23 -13.66
N ARG A 199 -13.41 0.85 -13.09
CA ARG A 199 -14.53 1.62 -13.66
C ARG A 199 -14.03 2.95 -14.22
N LEU A 200 -14.29 3.19 -15.50
CA LEU A 200 -13.91 4.46 -16.14
C LEU A 200 -14.53 5.68 -15.44
N ALA A 201 -15.76 5.56 -14.96
CA ALA A 201 -16.42 6.65 -14.23
C ALA A 201 -15.70 7.02 -12.93
N GLU A 202 -15.13 6.04 -12.22
CA GLU A 202 -14.37 6.27 -11.00
C GLU A 202 -13.03 6.96 -11.31
N LEU A 203 -12.32 6.51 -12.35
CA LEU A 203 -11.12 7.18 -12.84
C LEU A 203 -11.40 8.62 -13.28
N GLY A 204 -12.50 8.82 -14.03
CA GLY A 204 -12.89 10.13 -14.49
C GLY A 204 -13.26 11.09 -13.36
N ASP A 205 -13.95 10.59 -12.33
CA ASP A 205 -14.28 11.37 -11.14
C ASP A 205 -13.01 11.85 -10.42
N LYS A 206 -12.05 10.94 -10.22
CA LYS A 206 -10.76 11.28 -9.59
C LYS A 206 -9.96 12.30 -10.42
N LEU A 207 -9.93 12.16 -11.74
CA LEU A 207 -9.26 13.12 -12.63
C LEU A 207 -9.91 14.49 -12.59
N TYR A 208 -11.24 14.55 -12.56
CA TYR A 208 -11.99 15.81 -12.53
C TYR A 208 -11.84 16.59 -11.22
N HIS A 209 -11.53 15.89 -10.11
CA HIS A 209 -11.29 16.52 -8.81
C HIS A 209 -9.85 16.99 -8.58
N LEU A 210 -8.94 16.77 -9.54
CA LEU A 210 -7.59 17.34 -9.47
C LEU A 210 -7.63 18.86 -9.63
N GLU A 211 -6.85 19.57 -8.84
CA GLU A 211 -6.78 21.01 -8.90
C GLU A 211 -6.22 21.45 -10.26
N GLY A 212 -6.91 22.35 -10.93
CA GLY A 212 -6.51 22.87 -12.24
C GLY A 212 -7.03 22.07 -13.45
N VAL A 213 -7.73 20.96 -13.27
CA VAL A 213 -8.38 20.24 -14.37
C VAL A 213 -9.75 20.85 -14.65
N GLU A 214 -9.91 21.41 -15.85
CA GLU A 214 -11.21 21.93 -16.31
C GLU A 214 -12.03 20.84 -17.02
N ASN A 215 -11.35 19.96 -17.76
CA ASN A 215 -12.00 18.85 -18.47
C ASN A 215 -11.00 17.73 -18.75
N TYR A 216 -11.50 16.53 -19.03
CA TYR A 216 -10.68 15.36 -19.41
C TYR A 216 -11.38 14.54 -20.49
N ARG A 217 -10.60 13.80 -21.27
CA ARG A 217 -11.08 12.89 -22.31
C ARG A 217 -10.29 11.59 -22.34
#